data_765b5d8cd1f20a3f903095f540a69227
#
_entry.id   765b5d8cd1f20a3f903095f540a69227
#
_cell.length_a   1.000
_cell.length_b   1.000
_cell.length_c   1.000
_cell.angle_alpha   90.00
_cell.angle_beta   90.00
_cell.angle_gamma   90.00
#
_symmetry.space_group_name_H-M   'P 1'
#
loop_
_entity.id
_entity.type
_entity.pdbx_description
1 polymer ?
#
loop_
_entity_poly.entity_id
_entity_poly.type
_entity_poly.pdbx_seq_one_letter_code
_entity_poly.pdbx_strand_id
1 'polypeptide(L)'
;VLREFAHELGARGEKLGLIGPLEPPRLWTRHLLNSAVLAPLVAPEAQVADIGTGGGMPGLVLAIVRPDARFRLIEPMERRCTWLNEQIERLGLRNAEVLRGRAEEYHGAFEVDQVTARAVTALRKLVPLTAPLLRDGGEMLFLKGTSVESEIDAAEKVLRKHRVRESAVDELGVGLLDETTRVFRAKIDRHG
;
A
#
# COMPACT_ATOMS: atom_id res chain seq x y z
N VAL A 1 -10.65 -13.03 -10.95
CA VAL A 1 -9.29 -12.70 -10.50
C VAL A 1 -9.28 -12.40 -8.99
N LEU A 2 -9.98 -11.35 -8.46
CA LEU A 2 -9.93 -11.02 -7.02
C LEU A 2 -10.47 -12.15 -6.11
N ARG A 3 -11.55 -12.85 -6.52
CA ARG A 3 -12.07 -14.02 -5.79
C ARG A 3 -11.08 -15.18 -5.76
N GLU A 4 -10.33 -15.38 -6.81
CA GLU A 4 -9.30 -16.40 -6.93
C GLU A 4 -8.12 -16.09 -5.99
N PHE A 5 -7.66 -14.84 -5.97
CA PHE A 5 -6.68 -14.36 -4.99
C PHE A 5 -7.18 -14.55 -3.54
N ALA A 6 -8.44 -14.18 -3.26
CA ALA A 6 -9.05 -14.37 -1.95
C ALA A 6 -9.06 -15.83 -1.51
N HIS A 7 -9.39 -16.76 -2.42
CA HIS A 7 -9.40 -18.19 -2.17
C HIS A 7 -8.01 -18.70 -1.76
N GLU A 8 -6.98 -18.35 -2.53
CA GLU A 8 -5.60 -18.76 -2.24
C GLU A 8 -5.08 -18.16 -0.92
N LEU A 9 -5.36 -16.88 -0.70
CA LEU A 9 -4.95 -16.21 0.53
C LEU A 9 -5.66 -16.80 1.76
N GLY A 10 -6.94 -17.16 1.64
CA GLY A 10 -7.69 -17.85 2.69
C GLY A 10 -7.18 -19.25 2.97
N ALA A 11 -6.82 -20.00 1.93
CA ALA A 11 -6.35 -21.39 2.05
C ALA A 11 -4.90 -21.51 2.58
N ARG A 12 -4.03 -20.57 2.22
CA ARG A 12 -2.57 -20.65 2.47
C ARG A 12 -2.03 -19.54 3.38
N GLY A 13 -2.77 -18.44 3.52
CA GLY A 13 -2.26 -17.21 4.11
C GLY A 13 -1.83 -17.34 5.57
N GLU A 14 -2.58 -18.05 6.40
CA GLU A 14 -2.21 -18.31 7.79
C GLU A 14 -0.94 -19.16 7.88
N LYS A 15 -0.88 -20.27 7.16
CA LYS A 15 0.28 -21.17 7.13
C LYS A 15 1.56 -20.47 6.67
N LEU A 16 1.45 -19.54 5.73
CA LEU A 16 2.57 -18.76 5.20
C LEU A 16 2.87 -17.49 6.04
N GLY A 17 2.08 -17.21 7.08
CA GLY A 17 2.25 -16.02 7.91
C GLY A 17 1.99 -14.71 7.16
N LEU A 18 1.05 -14.74 6.23
CA LEU A 18 0.60 -13.59 5.43
C LEU A 18 -0.58 -12.86 6.11
N ILE A 19 -1.41 -13.63 6.80
CA ILE A 19 -2.55 -13.18 7.59
C ILE A 19 -2.53 -13.90 8.96
N GLY A 20 -3.13 -13.29 9.96
CA GLY A 20 -3.26 -13.89 11.29
C GLY A 20 -4.30 -15.02 11.34
N PRO A 21 -4.28 -15.87 12.39
CA PRO A 21 -5.16 -17.03 12.50
C PRO A 21 -6.66 -16.67 12.63
N LEU A 22 -6.98 -15.48 13.09
CA LEU A 22 -8.36 -14.98 13.22
C LEU A 22 -8.85 -14.19 12.01
N GLU A 23 -8.02 -14.04 10.97
CA GLU A 23 -8.33 -13.20 9.81
C GLU A 23 -9.09 -13.91 8.67
N PRO A 24 -9.02 -15.26 8.46
CA PRO A 24 -9.73 -15.90 7.36
C PRO A 24 -11.23 -15.56 7.27
N PRO A 25 -12.03 -15.54 8.37
CA PRO A 25 -13.43 -15.16 8.30
C PRO A 25 -13.68 -13.69 7.93
N ARG A 26 -12.67 -12.83 8.14
CA ARG A 26 -12.73 -11.37 7.91
C ARG A 26 -11.91 -10.94 6.70
N LEU A 27 -11.44 -11.91 5.91
CA LEU A 27 -10.53 -11.67 4.78
C LEU A 27 -11.09 -10.65 3.79
N TRP A 28 -12.36 -10.80 3.43
CA TRP A 28 -13.01 -9.90 2.48
C TRP A 28 -13.15 -8.47 3.02
N THR A 29 -13.73 -8.32 4.19
CA THR A 29 -14.05 -7.01 4.76
C THR A 29 -12.80 -6.27 5.23
N ARG A 30 -11.92 -6.96 5.95
CA ARG A 30 -10.78 -6.35 6.65
C ARG A 30 -9.51 -6.20 5.80
N HIS A 31 -9.40 -7.03 4.75
CA HIS A 31 -8.18 -7.05 3.94
C HIS A 31 -8.44 -6.66 2.48
N LEU A 32 -9.31 -7.35 1.79
CA LEU A 32 -9.48 -7.16 0.36
C LEU A 32 -10.26 -5.88 0.03
N LEU A 33 -11.46 -5.73 0.60
CA LEU A 33 -12.26 -4.52 0.37
C LEU A 33 -11.62 -3.28 0.98
N ASN A 34 -11.03 -3.41 2.18
CA ASN A 34 -10.24 -2.36 2.81
C ASN A 34 -9.08 -1.87 1.92
N SER A 35 -8.47 -2.75 1.13
CA SER A 35 -7.44 -2.40 0.16
C SER A 35 -8.06 -1.82 -1.14
N ALA A 36 -9.13 -2.43 -1.63
CA ALA A 36 -9.76 -2.06 -2.90
C ALA A 36 -10.41 -0.66 -2.88
N VAL A 37 -10.87 -0.18 -1.72
CA VAL A 37 -11.46 1.18 -1.60
C VAL A 37 -10.47 2.30 -1.89
N LEU A 38 -9.15 2.01 -1.91
CA LEU A 38 -8.12 2.94 -2.39
C LEU A 38 -8.13 3.14 -3.91
N ALA A 39 -8.73 2.24 -4.68
CA ALA A 39 -8.64 2.26 -6.14
C ALA A 39 -9.04 3.59 -6.79
N PRO A 40 -10.06 4.34 -6.32
CA PRO A 40 -10.40 5.66 -6.87
C PRO A 40 -9.34 6.73 -6.64
N LEU A 41 -8.45 6.56 -5.65
CA LEU A 41 -7.36 7.50 -5.36
C LEU A 41 -6.09 7.21 -6.18
N VAL A 42 -6.00 6.03 -6.79
CA VAL A 42 -4.90 5.73 -7.71
C VAL A 42 -5.12 6.50 -9.00
N ALA A 43 -4.18 7.36 -9.38
CA ALA A 43 -4.26 8.15 -10.59
C ALA A 43 -4.24 7.25 -11.85
N PRO A 44 -4.88 7.66 -12.95
CA PRO A 44 -4.82 6.92 -14.21
C PRO A 44 -3.38 6.72 -14.67
N GLU A 45 -3.06 5.51 -15.14
CA GLU A 45 -1.73 5.12 -15.64
C GLU A 45 -0.57 5.33 -14.65
N ALA A 46 -0.87 5.54 -13.36
CA ALA A 46 0.13 5.82 -12.33
C ALA A 46 1.12 4.69 -12.15
N GLN A 47 2.37 5.05 -11.86
CA GLN A 47 3.35 4.15 -11.27
C GLN A 47 3.23 4.23 -9.75
N VAL A 48 2.98 3.12 -9.11
CA VAL A 48 2.72 3.01 -7.67
C VAL A 48 3.73 2.07 -7.02
N ALA A 49 4.34 2.48 -5.93
CA ALA A 49 5.13 1.57 -5.08
C ALA A 49 4.34 1.24 -3.81
N ASP A 50 4.16 -0.05 -3.52
CA ASP A 50 3.54 -0.52 -2.28
C ASP A 50 4.60 -1.00 -1.31
N ILE A 51 4.74 -0.33 -0.17
CA ILE A 51 5.83 -0.53 0.77
C ILE A 51 5.43 -1.51 1.86
N GLY A 52 6.21 -2.61 1.95
CA GLY A 52 5.92 -3.68 2.89
C GLY A 52 4.61 -4.38 2.56
N THR A 53 4.42 -4.70 1.29
CA THR A 53 3.16 -5.25 0.74
C THR A 53 2.68 -6.54 1.42
N GLY A 54 3.59 -7.29 2.08
CA GLY A 54 3.26 -8.49 2.84
C GLY A 54 2.58 -9.56 2.00
N GLY A 55 1.34 -9.89 2.32
CA GLY A 55 0.52 -10.83 1.55
C GLY A 55 -0.04 -10.26 0.24
N GLY A 56 0.29 -9.00 -0.10
CA GLY A 56 -0.17 -8.34 -1.32
C GLY A 56 -1.22 -7.24 -1.07
N MET A 57 -1.21 -6.67 0.13
CA MET A 57 -2.22 -5.67 0.51
C MET A 57 -1.58 -4.36 0.98
N PRO A 58 -1.93 -3.22 0.35
CA PRO A 58 -2.95 -3.09 -0.68
C PRO A 58 -2.47 -3.36 -2.11
N GLY A 59 -1.16 -3.39 -2.40
CA GLY A 59 -0.59 -3.28 -3.74
C GLY A 59 -1.06 -4.33 -4.75
N LEU A 60 -1.08 -5.63 -4.40
CA LEU A 60 -1.54 -6.66 -5.33
C LEU A 60 -3.06 -6.59 -5.56
N VAL A 61 -3.84 -6.26 -4.52
CA VAL A 61 -5.28 -6.02 -4.67
C VAL A 61 -5.52 -4.85 -5.62
N LEU A 62 -4.77 -3.76 -5.47
CA LEU A 62 -4.87 -2.61 -6.36
C LEU A 62 -4.46 -2.97 -7.80
N ALA A 63 -3.42 -3.76 -7.99
CA ALA A 63 -3.02 -4.23 -9.32
C ALA A 63 -4.14 -5.05 -10.01
N ILE A 64 -4.91 -5.83 -9.26
CA ILE A 64 -6.05 -6.58 -9.78
C ILE A 64 -7.19 -5.66 -10.23
N VAL A 65 -7.51 -4.61 -9.47
CA VAL A 65 -8.67 -3.75 -9.74
C VAL A 65 -8.34 -2.50 -10.57
N ARG A 66 -7.05 -2.19 -10.76
CA ARG A 66 -6.55 -1.06 -11.55
C ARG A 66 -5.54 -1.56 -12.59
N PRO A 67 -5.99 -2.26 -13.63
CA PRO A 67 -5.12 -2.79 -14.68
C PRO A 67 -4.45 -1.70 -15.53
N ASP A 68 -4.91 -0.47 -15.46
CA ASP A 68 -4.34 0.72 -16.09
C ASP A 68 -3.08 1.23 -15.38
N ALA A 69 -2.94 1.02 -14.08
CA ALA A 69 -1.79 1.47 -13.29
C ALA A 69 -0.74 0.36 -13.13
N ARG A 70 0.50 0.72 -12.80
CA ARG A 70 1.62 -0.21 -12.61
C ARG A 70 2.08 -0.22 -11.17
N PHE A 71 2.33 -1.40 -10.63
CA PHE A 71 2.61 -1.61 -9.21
C PHE A 71 3.97 -2.26 -8.98
N ARG A 72 4.81 -1.63 -8.16
CA ARG A 72 6.04 -2.20 -7.60
C ARG A 72 5.78 -2.61 -6.16
N LEU A 73 5.78 -3.91 -5.92
CA LEU A 73 5.51 -4.50 -4.62
C LEU A 73 6.84 -4.71 -3.88
N ILE A 74 7.15 -3.84 -2.92
CA ILE A 74 8.42 -3.88 -2.18
C ILE A 74 8.23 -4.67 -0.89
N GLU A 75 8.95 -5.78 -0.76
CA GLU A 75 8.85 -6.69 0.37
C GLU A 75 10.22 -7.32 0.69
N PRO A 76 10.74 -7.19 1.94
CA PRO A 76 12.06 -7.74 2.27
C PRO A 76 12.07 -9.26 2.48
N MET A 77 10.95 -9.89 2.81
CA MET A 77 10.92 -11.31 3.17
C MET A 77 10.80 -12.20 1.93
N GLU A 78 11.81 -13.04 1.70
CA GLU A 78 11.87 -13.95 0.55
C GLU A 78 10.62 -14.81 0.35
N ARG A 79 10.12 -15.44 1.42
CA ARG A 79 8.92 -16.29 1.35
C ARG A 79 7.67 -15.52 0.89
N ARG A 80 7.56 -14.22 1.26
CA ARG A 80 6.47 -13.35 0.82
C ARG A 80 6.64 -12.92 -0.63
N CYS A 81 7.88 -12.65 -1.05
CA CYS A 81 8.18 -12.39 -2.46
C CYS A 81 7.85 -13.60 -3.34
N THR A 82 8.18 -14.82 -2.89
CA THR A 82 7.81 -16.06 -3.59
C THR A 82 6.29 -16.16 -3.74
N TRP A 83 5.56 -15.98 -2.66
CA TRP A 83 4.08 -15.95 -2.69
C TRP A 83 3.53 -14.92 -3.69
N LEU A 84 4.04 -13.69 -3.65
CA LEU A 84 3.58 -12.61 -4.53
C LEU A 84 3.83 -12.93 -6.01
N ASN A 85 5.02 -13.44 -6.34
CA ASN A 85 5.36 -13.85 -7.71
C ASN A 85 4.45 -15.00 -8.18
N GLU A 86 4.21 -16.01 -7.34
CA GLU A 86 3.24 -17.09 -7.65
C GLU A 86 1.85 -16.53 -7.95
N GLN A 87 1.39 -15.54 -7.17
CA GLN A 87 0.07 -14.94 -7.41
C GLN A 87 0.04 -14.09 -8.69
N ILE A 88 1.06 -13.31 -8.95
CA ILE A 88 1.17 -12.52 -10.19
C ILE A 88 1.10 -13.42 -11.41
N GLU A 89 1.87 -14.51 -11.43
CA GLU A 89 1.88 -15.50 -12.51
C GLU A 89 0.52 -16.20 -12.65
N ARG A 90 0.01 -16.74 -11.56
CA ARG A 90 -1.28 -17.45 -11.52
C ARG A 90 -2.45 -16.61 -12.01
N LEU A 91 -2.50 -15.34 -11.62
CA LEU A 91 -3.57 -14.41 -11.96
C LEU A 91 -3.35 -13.71 -13.31
N GLY A 92 -2.22 -13.94 -13.96
CA GLY A 92 -1.86 -13.34 -15.24
C GLY A 92 -1.71 -11.83 -15.20
N LEU A 93 -1.26 -11.28 -14.08
CA LEU A 93 -1.10 -9.83 -13.91
C LEU A 93 0.16 -9.35 -14.66
N ARG A 94 -0.03 -8.36 -15.54
CA ARG A 94 1.06 -7.76 -16.34
C ARG A 94 1.49 -6.39 -15.82
N ASN A 95 0.82 -5.91 -14.81
CA ASN A 95 0.97 -4.58 -14.25
C ASN A 95 1.53 -4.57 -12.82
N ALA A 96 2.07 -5.70 -12.34
CA ALA A 96 2.70 -5.82 -11.05
C ALA A 96 4.06 -6.51 -11.15
N GLU A 97 5.04 -6.02 -10.39
CA GLU A 97 6.35 -6.63 -10.21
C GLU A 97 6.74 -6.65 -8.73
N VAL A 98 7.48 -7.67 -8.30
CA VAL A 98 7.97 -7.80 -6.93
C VAL A 98 9.42 -7.34 -6.85
N LEU A 99 9.69 -6.43 -5.94
CA LEU A 99 11.03 -5.95 -5.62
C LEU A 99 11.41 -6.44 -4.21
N ARG A 100 12.30 -7.44 -4.14
CA ARG A 100 12.76 -7.97 -2.86
C ARG A 100 13.78 -7.02 -2.25
N GLY A 101 13.43 -6.40 -1.12
CA GLY A 101 14.29 -5.49 -0.39
C GLY A 101 13.49 -4.55 0.50
N ARG A 102 14.19 -3.66 1.16
CA ARG A 102 13.61 -2.57 1.92
C ARG A 102 13.47 -1.34 1.04
N ALA A 103 12.54 -0.45 1.38
CA ALA A 103 12.30 0.77 0.60
C ALA A 103 13.56 1.61 0.38
N GLU A 104 14.43 1.69 1.40
CA GLU A 104 15.67 2.48 1.37
C GLU A 104 16.66 1.98 0.31
N GLU A 105 16.63 0.68 -0.02
CA GLU A 105 17.51 0.09 -1.02
C GLU A 105 17.19 0.56 -2.44
N TYR A 106 15.99 1.11 -2.63
CA TYR A 106 15.50 1.61 -3.91
C TYR A 106 15.52 3.13 -4.03
N HIS A 107 15.98 3.85 -2.99
CA HIS A 107 16.16 5.30 -3.08
C HIS A 107 17.14 5.66 -4.19
N GLY A 108 16.70 6.50 -5.13
CA GLY A 108 17.51 6.89 -6.30
C GLY A 108 17.54 5.87 -7.44
N ALA A 109 16.96 4.67 -7.28
CA ALA A 109 16.87 3.68 -8.36
C ALA A 109 15.73 3.99 -9.33
N PHE A 110 14.62 4.52 -8.82
CA PHE A 110 13.46 4.96 -9.59
C PHE A 110 12.63 5.97 -8.79
N GLU A 111 11.72 6.63 -9.46
CA GLU A 111 10.67 7.45 -8.86
C GLU A 111 9.30 6.98 -9.33
N VAL A 112 8.28 7.16 -8.46
CA VAL A 112 6.88 6.79 -8.73
C VAL A 112 5.94 7.97 -8.50
N ASP A 113 4.74 7.86 -9.05
CA ASP A 113 3.66 8.84 -8.89
C ASP A 113 3.03 8.80 -7.51
N GLN A 114 2.84 7.59 -7.01
CA GLN A 114 2.17 7.37 -5.74
C GLN A 114 2.86 6.25 -4.95
N VAL A 115 2.82 6.36 -3.63
CA VAL A 115 3.23 5.28 -2.73
C VAL A 115 2.08 4.88 -1.83
N THR A 116 1.91 3.57 -1.66
CA THR A 116 0.95 2.98 -0.73
C THR A 116 1.68 2.23 0.38
N ALA A 117 1.05 2.13 1.53
CA ALA A 117 1.51 1.29 2.63
C ALA A 117 0.34 0.95 3.56
N ARG A 118 0.40 -0.22 4.19
CA ARG A 118 -0.55 -0.66 5.21
C ARG A 118 0.18 -1.39 6.33
N ALA A 119 -0.10 -1.01 7.59
CA ALA A 119 0.41 -1.67 8.80
C ALA A 119 1.95 -1.84 8.84
N VAL A 120 2.70 -0.90 8.26
CA VAL A 120 4.17 -0.94 8.25
C VAL A 120 4.74 -0.33 9.51
N THR A 121 4.53 0.99 9.70
CA THR A 121 5.03 1.74 10.87
C THR A 121 4.31 3.09 10.99
N ALA A 122 4.58 3.83 12.07
CA ALA A 122 4.05 5.18 12.26
C ALA A 122 4.58 6.18 11.21
N LEU A 123 3.81 7.24 10.92
CA LEU A 123 4.13 8.24 9.89
C LEU A 123 5.53 8.82 10.03
N ARG A 124 5.99 9.11 11.25
CA ARG A 124 7.34 9.66 11.51
C ARG A 124 8.49 8.79 10.97
N LYS A 125 8.25 7.47 10.83
CA LYS A 125 9.20 6.52 10.24
C LYS A 125 8.86 6.20 8.79
N LEU A 126 7.58 6.14 8.44
CA LEU A 126 7.11 5.77 7.10
C LEU A 126 7.44 6.85 6.07
N VAL A 127 7.25 8.13 6.41
CA VAL A 127 7.53 9.25 5.50
C VAL A 127 8.98 9.28 5.02
N PRO A 128 10.02 9.16 5.87
CA PRO A 128 11.40 9.08 5.41
C PRO A 128 11.72 7.89 4.49
N LEU A 129 11.00 6.78 4.65
CA LEU A 129 11.17 5.59 3.82
C LEU A 129 10.56 5.77 2.42
N THR A 130 9.48 6.53 2.33
CA THR A 130 8.64 6.61 1.13
C THR A 130 8.84 7.89 0.32
N ALA A 131 9.09 9.02 0.98
CA ALA A 131 9.29 10.31 0.33
C ALA A 131 10.38 10.30 -0.76
N PRO A 132 11.55 9.63 -0.57
CA PRO A 132 12.58 9.57 -1.60
C PRO A 132 12.20 8.77 -2.86
N LEU A 133 11.16 7.94 -2.78
CA LEU A 133 10.64 7.19 -3.92
C LEU A 133 9.65 7.99 -4.76
N LEU A 134 9.09 9.07 -4.23
CA LEU A 134 8.12 9.89 -4.94
C LEU A 134 8.81 10.93 -5.82
N ARG A 135 8.31 11.10 -7.03
CA ARG A 135 8.64 12.26 -7.86
C ARG A 135 8.03 13.53 -7.26
N ASP A 136 8.45 14.68 -7.77
CA ASP A 136 7.85 15.95 -7.39
C ASP A 136 6.35 15.96 -7.73
N GLY A 137 5.52 16.47 -6.81
CA GLY A 137 4.06 16.38 -6.89
C GLY A 137 3.49 14.98 -6.63
N GLY A 138 4.33 13.99 -6.36
CA GLY A 138 3.88 12.62 -6.05
C GLY A 138 3.14 12.52 -4.71
N GLU A 139 2.34 11.49 -4.54
CA GLU A 139 1.34 11.39 -3.47
C GLU A 139 1.53 10.13 -2.60
N MET A 140 1.37 10.32 -1.30
CA MET A 140 1.29 9.26 -0.29
C MET A 140 -0.16 8.86 -0.05
N LEU A 141 -0.45 7.56 -0.06
CA LEU A 141 -1.77 6.96 0.20
C LEU A 141 -1.59 5.84 1.24
N PHE A 142 -1.56 6.19 2.52
CA PHE A 142 -1.30 5.22 3.58
C PHE A 142 -2.56 4.84 4.32
N LEU A 143 -2.88 3.52 4.32
CA LEU A 143 -3.97 3.00 5.14
C LEU A 143 -3.55 3.04 6.61
N LYS A 144 -4.35 3.72 7.41
CA LYS A 144 -4.09 3.97 8.82
C LYS A 144 -5.27 3.56 9.71
N GLY A 145 -4.97 3.39 10.99
CA GLY A 145 -5.98 3.16 12.03
C GLY A 145 -6.54 4.46 12.61
N THR A 146 -7.27 4.33 13.70
CA THR A 146 -7.92 5.44 14.43
C THR A 146 -6.95 6.42 15.07
N SER A 147 -5.66 6.07 15.18
CA SER A 147 -4.60 6.93 15.77
C SER A 147 -3.95 7.86 14.75
N VAL A 148 -4.43 7.92 13.50
CA VAL A 148 -3.75 8.66 12.43
C VAL A 148 -3.57 10.14 12.74
N GLU A 149 -4.51 10.79 13.37
CA GLU A 149 -4.43 12.20 13.75
C GLU A 149 -3.26 12.45 14.72
N SER A 150 -3.13 11.60 15.75
CA SER A 150 -2.01 11.69 16.69
C SER A 150 -0.66 11.33 16.05
N GLU A 151 -0.66 10.46 15.04
CA GLU A 151 0.53 10.16 14.25
C GLU A 151 0.97 11.35 13.40
N ILE A 152 0.03 12.14 12.85
CA ILE A 152 0.31 13.37 12.10
C ILE A 152 0.96 14.39 12.99
N ASP A 153 0.40 14.65 14.18
CA ASP A 153 0.97 15.58 15.16
C ASP A 153 2.40 15.19 15.52
N ALA A 154 2.63 13.90 15.80
CA ALA A 154 3.95 13.38 16.14
C ALA A 154 4.95 13.40 14.95
N ALA A 155 4.45 13.48 13.72
CA ALA A 155 5.24 13.49 12.49
C ALA A 155 5.48 14.91 11.93
N GLU A 156 4.93 15.98 12.50
CA GLU A 156 4.94 17.34 11.95
C GLU A 156 6.34 17.79 11.45
N LYS A 157 7.37 17.60 12.26
CA LYS A 157 8.75 17.95 11.89
C LYS A 157 9.28 17.15 10.71
N VAL A 158 8.89 15.87 10.64
CA VAL A 158 9.31 14.95 9.57
C VAL A 158 8.58 15.29 8.28
N LEU A 159 7.28 15.55 8.34
CA LEU A 159 6.47 16.00 7.21
C LEU A 159 7.07 17.26 6.57
N ARG A 160 7.37 18.25 7.40
CA ARG A 160 8.02 19.50 6.94
C ARG A 160 9.41 19.27 6.35
N LYS A 161 10.25 18.43 7.00
CA LYS A 161 11.59 18.09 6.50
C LYS A 161 11.54 17.44 5.11
N HIS A 162 10.55 16.59 4.87
CA HIS A 162 10.36 15.90 3.58
C HIS A 162 9.46 16.66 2.61
N ARG A 163 9.18 17.96 2.91
CA ARG A 163 8.38 18.85 2.05
C ARG A 163 7.00 18.28 1.71
N VAL A 164 6.41 17.59 2.67
CA VAL A 164 5.04 17.10 2.55
C VAL A 164 4.08 18.29 2.67
N ARG A 165 3.20 18.41 1.70
CA ARG A 165 2.15 19.42 1.61
C ARG A 165 0.78 18.76 1.53
N GLU A 166 -0.26 19.56 1.71
CA GLU A 166 -1.66 19.15 1.51
C GLU A 166 -2.02 17.82 2.19
N SER A 167 -1.55 17.60 3.42
CA SER A 167 -1.90 16.40 4.15
C SER A 167 -3.35 16.42 4.62
N ALA A 168 -4.05 15.31 4.44
CA ALA A 168 -5.42 15.08 4.86
C ALA A 168 -5.62 13.64 5.34
N VAL A 169 -6.70 13.41 6.05
CA VAL A 169 -7.20 12.07 6.38
C VAL A 169 -8.55 11.90 5.69
N ASP A 170 -8.59 10.99 4.72
CA ASP A 170 -9.81 10.62 4.04
C ASP A 170 -10.42 9.37 4.70
N GLU A 171 -11.73 9.33 4.82
CA GLU A 171 -12.46 8.16 5.28
C GLU A 171 -13.16 7.52 4.07
N LEU A 172 -12.71 6.31 3.70
CA LEU A 172 -13.20 5.59 2.54
C LEU A 172 -14.12 4.43 2.92
N GLY A 173 -15.01 4.07 2.00
CA GLY A 173 -15.94 2.96 2.19
C GLY A 173 -17.18 3.30 3.02
N VAL A 174 -17.43 4.57 3.31
CA VAL A 174 -18.64 5.03 4.02
C VAL A 174 -19.88 4.57 3.25
N GLY A 175 -20.78 3.88 3.94
CA GLY A 175 -22.01 3.31 3.35
C GLY A 175 -21.80 2.09 2.45
N LEU A 176 -20.55 1.63 2.27
CA LEU A 176 -20.20 0.45 1.47
C LEU A 176 -19.59 -0.68 2.32
N LEU A 177 -18.89 -0.33 3.37
CA LEU A 177 -18.22 -1.28 4.26
C LEU A 177 -18.74 -1.15 5.68
N ASP A 178 -18.74 -2.25 6.42
CA ASP A 178 -19.09 -2.26 7.84
C ASP A 178 -18.08 -1.46 8.69
N GLU A 179 -16.81 -1.51 8.31
CA GLU A 179 -15.74 -0.70 8.88
C GLU A 179 -15.12 0.18 7.79
N THR A 180 -15.14 1.49 7.99
CA THR A 180 -14.51 2.44 7.08
C THR A 180 -12.99 2.36 7.14
N THR A 181 -12.34 2.79 6.08
CA THR A 181 -10.87 2.82 5.97
C THR A 181 -10.38 4.26 6.04
N ARG A 182 -9.50 4.55 7.00
CA ARG A 182 -8.82 5.84 7.07
C ARG A 182 -7.56 5.82 6.22
N VAL A 183 -7.38 6.84 5.40
CA VAL A 183 -6.22 7.00 4.53
C VAL A 183 -5.55 8.33 4.82
N PHE A 184 -4.30 8.28 5.27
CA PHE A 184 -3.45 9.47 5.26
C PHE A 184 -3.05 9.74 3.82
N ARG A 185 -3.40 10.93 3.36
CA ARG A 185 -3.13 11.40 2.02
C ARG A 185 -2.29 12.65 2.05
N ALA A 186 -1.21 12.69 1.30
CA ALA A 186 -0.33 13.85 1.29
C ALA A 186 0.49 13.92 0.00
N LYS A 187 0.82 15.13 -0.45
CA LYS A 187 1.68 15.37 -1.62
C LYS A 187 3.04 15.90 -1.21
N ILE A 188 4.04 15.60 -2.01
CA ILE A 188 5.38 16.17 -1.91
C ILE A 188 5.51 17.35 -2.88
N ASP A 189 6.07 18.44 -2.39
CA ASP A 189 6.46 19.60 -3.20
C ASP A 189 7.94 19.89 -2.99
N ARG A 190 8.78 19.48 -3.94
CA ARG A 190 10.24 19.63 -3.86
C ARG A 190 10.72 21.02 -4.30
N HIS A 191 9.86 21.78 -4.97
CA HIS A 191 10.20 23.08 -5.58
C HIS A 191 9.53 24.29 -4.92
N GLY A 192 8.67 24.04 -3.91
CA GLY A 192 7.97 25.07 -3.14
C GLY A 192 8.74 25.62 -1.94
#